data_608539f29287c8d2f7356b8deeea4d5a
#
_entry.id   608539f29287c8d2f7356b8deeea4d5a
#
_cell.length_a   1.000
_cell.length_b   1.000
_cell.length_c   1.000
_cell.angle_alpha   90.00
_cell.angle_beta   90.00
_cell.angle_gamma   90.00
#
_symmetry.space_group_name_H-M   'P 1'
#
loop_
_entity.id
_entity.type
_entity.pdbx_description
1 polymer ?
#
loop_
_entity_poly.entity_id
_entity_poly.type
_entity_poly.pdbx_seq_one_letter_code
_entity_poly.pdbx_strand_id
1 'polypeptide(L)'
;MKSKRIYPAFTISKKGEMSLKNGHPWVYCDELRNEPEGLKNGELCDVFSEKGSYLGTGFLSLNSKIRIRILSDNANENFSENFFRRRIRYAIDYRKTVMGDDFSACRLIFGEADGMPGLTIDKYGDILVSQVLSYGMDMIKDMIFRLLVEELEKDGVKVSGIMERNDVAIRKLEGLEQYKGWYRAEFLPEPPSNITEITENGLSLIHISEPTRLR
;
A
#
# COMPACT_ATOMS: atom_id res chain seq x y z
N MET A 1 17.59 -26.10 -7.06
CA MET A 1 16.32 -26.29 -7.82
C MET A 1 15.55 -24.99 -7.76
N LYS A 2 15.21 -24.36 -8.89
CA LYS A 2 14.29 -23.21 -8.89
C LYS A 2 12.93 -23.73 -8.47
N SER A 3 12.37 -23.23 -7.37
CA SER A 3 11.01 -23.59 -6.96
C SER A 3 10.06 -23.24 -8.10
N LYS A 4 9.20 -24.18 -8.49
CA LYS A 4 8.17 -23.93 -9.50
C LYS A 4 7.26 -22.83 -8.96
N ARG A 5 7.20 -21.67 -9.61
CA ARG A 5 6.30 -20.58 -9.22
C ARG A 5 4.86 -21.03 -9.41
N ILE A 6 4.02 -20.71 -8.46
CA ILE A 6 2.62 -21.17 -8.38
C ILE A 6 1.62 -20.10 -8.79
N TYR A 7 2.07 -18.86 -9.04
CA TYR A 7 1.19 -17.75 -9.38
C TYR A 7 0.77 -17.78 -10.85
N PRO A 8 -0.44 -17.33 -11.20
CA PRO A 8 -0.86 -17.13 -12.58
C PRO A 8 0.17 -16.29 -13.34
N ALA A 9 0.50 -16.70 -14.57
CA ALA A 9 1.55 -16.08 -15.36
C ALA A 9 0.97 -15.24 -16.50
N PHE A 10 1.25 -13.94 -16.49
CA PHE A 10 0.91 -13.00 -17.53
C PHE A 10 2.10 -12.70 -18.43
N THR A 11 1.86 -12.66 -19.72
CA THR A 11 2.81 -12.15 -20.70
C THR A 11 2.39 -10.76 -21.12
N ILE A 12 3.34 -9.82 -21.18
CA ILE A 12 3.05 -8.44 -21.54
C ILE A 12 3.78 -8.00 -22.81
N SER A 13 3.25 -6.95 -23.44
CA SER A 13 3.80 -6.34 -24.63
C SER A 13 5.21 -5.78 -24.42
N LYS A 14 5.94 -5.58 -25.51
CA LYS A 14 7.24 -4.91 -25.48
C LYS A 14 7.16 -3.50 -24.87
N LYS A 15 6.05 -2.78 -25.07
CA LYS A 15 5.80 -1.46 -24.45
C LYS A 15 5.74 -1.59 -22.93
N GLY A 16 4.93 -2.52 -22.41
CA GLY A 16 4.83 -2.80 -20.97
C GLY A 16 6.15 -3.27 -20.37
N GLU A 17 6.89 -4.15 -21.08
CA GLU A 17 8.24 -4.57 -20.67
C GLU A 17 9.18 -3.37 -20.50
N MET A 18 9.21 -2.44 -21.45
CA MET A 18 10.04 -1.25 -21.38
C MET A 18 9.61 -0.33 -20.22
N SER A 19 8.30 -0.18 -19.99
CA SER A 19 7.75 0.59 -18.90
C SER A 19 8.20 0.05 -17.55
N LEU A 20 8.06 -1.26 -17.31
CA LEU A 20 8.53 -1.90 -16.06
C LEU A 20 10.04 -1.77 -15.88
N LYS A 21 10.85 -1.98 -16.93
CA LYS A 21 12.31 -1.83 -16.86
C LYS A 21 12.76 -0.39 -16.56
N ASN A 22 11.94 0.60 -16.90
CA ASN A 22 12.17 2.00 -16.58
C ASN A 22 11.64 2.39 -15.18
N GLY A 23 11.20 1.42 -14.36
CA GLY A 23 10.75 1.63 -12.99
C GLY A 23 9.29 2.00 -12.83
N HIS A 24 8.46 1.94 -13.89
CA HIS A 24 7.03 2.17 -13.78
C HIS A 24 6.34 0.88 -13.26
N PRO A 25 5.72 0.86 -12.07
CA PRO A 25 5.32 -0.38 -11.40
C PRO A 25 3.94 -0.91 -11.82
N TRP A 26 3.35 -0.41 -12.92
CA TRP A 26 2.01 -0.77 -13.36
C TRP A 26 2.02 -1.44 -14.72
N VAL A 27 1.17 -2.47 -14.86
CA VAL A 27 0.83 -3.10 -16.14
C VAL A 27 -0.63 -2.79 -16.43
N TYR A 28 -0.88 -2.21 -17.58
CA TYR A 28 -2.24 -1.89 -18.03
C TYR A 28 -2.88 -3.05 -18.80
N CYS A 29 -4.24 -3.09 -18.83
CA CYS A 29 -4.97 -4.16 -19.50
C CYS A 29 -4.63 -4.29 -20.98
N ASP A 30 -4.37 -3.19 -21.70
CA ASP A 30 -4.00 -3.20 -23.12
C ASP A 30 -2.57 -3.70 -23.40
N GLU A 31 -1.77 -3.86 -22.36
CA GLU A 31 -0.41 -4.38 -22.44
C GLU A 31 -0.35 -5.91 -22.31
N LEU A 32 -1.43 -6.57 -21.85
CA LEU A 32 -1.49 -8.01 -21.71
C LEU A 32 -1.53 -8.72 -23.07
N ARG A 33 -0.89 -9.90 -23.16
CA ARG A 33 -0.87 -10.79 -24.32
C ARG A 33 -1.61 -12.09 -24.10
N ASN A 34 -1.83 -12.45 -22.85
CA ASN A 34 -2.62 -13.59 -22.43
C ASN A 34 -3.41 -13.24 -21.17
N GLU A 35 -4.45 -14.00 -20.92
CA GLU A 35 -5.21 -13.94 -19.67
C GLU A 35 -5.45 -15.39 -19.20
N PRO A 36 -4.78 -15.84 -18.11
CA PRO A 36 -4.99 -17.16 -17.54
C PRO A 36 -6.44 -17.37 -17.09
N GLU A 37 -6.89 -18.60 -17.07
CA GLU A 37 -8.23 -18.95 -16.54
C GLU A 37 -8.23 -19.04 -15.02
N GLY A 38 -9.41 -18.89 -14.40
CA GLY A 38 -9.63 -19.09 -12.97
C GLY A 38 -9.05 -18.00 -12.07
N LEU A 39 -8.81 -16.81 -12.62
CA LEU A 39 -8.23 -15.68 -11.89
C LEU A 39 -9.14 -15.19 -10.77
N LYS A 40 -8.50 -14.82 -9.65
CA LYS A 40 -9.15 -14.16 -8.52
C LYS A 40 -8.67 -12.73 -8.39
N ASN A 41 -9.62 -11.81 -8.14
CA ASN A 41 -9.25 -10.41 -7.92
C ASN A 41 -8.37 -10.28 -6.66
N GLY A 42 -7.31 -9.51 -6.75
CA GLY A 42 -6.37 -9.28 -5.65
C GLY A 42 -5.31 -10.37 -5.46
N GLU A 43 -5.33 -11.48 -6.21
CA GLU A 43 -4.30 -12.50 -6.09
C GLU A 43 -2.95 -12.03 -6.64
N LEU A 44 -1.89 -12.69 -6.17
CA LEU A 44 -0.55 -12.50 -6.72
C LEU A 44 -0.44 -13.15 -8.09
N CYS A 45 0.20 -12.46 -9.03
CA CYS A 45 0.49 -12.98 -10.37
C CYS A 45 1.91 -12.61 -10.82
N ASP A 46 2.49 -13.46 -11.64
CA ASP A 46 3.80 -13.26 -12.25
C ASP A 46 3.68 -12.61 -13.62
N VAL A 47 4.60 -11.72 -13.94
CA VAL A 47 4.66 -11.00 -15.20
C VAL A 47 5.93 -11.39 -15.96
N PHE A 48 5.75 -11.73 -17.23
CA PHE A 48 6.83 -12.13 -18.14
C PHE A 48 6.81 -11.29 -19.42
N SER A 49 7.96 -11.11 -20.02
CA SER A 49 8.07 -10.57 -21.38
C SER A 49 7.62 -11.60 -22.42
N GLU A 50 7.37 -11.16 -23.67
CA GLU A 50 7.09 -12.04 -24.83
C GLU A 50 8.22 -13.06 -25.08
N LYS A 51 9.43 -12.79 -24.59
CA LYS A 51 10.59 -13.68 -24.67
C LYS A 51 10.72 -14.65 -23.49
N GLY A 52 9.74 -14.62 -22.55
CA GLY A 52 9.75 -15.47 -21.36
C GLY A 52 10.67 -14.98 -20.22
N SER A 53 11.19 -13.75 -20.28
CA SER A 53 11.95 -13.18 -19.17
C SER A 53 11.00 -12.74 -18.06
N TYR A 54 11.27 -13.13 -16.82
CA TYR A 54 10.53 -12.66 -15.66
C TYR A 54 10.75 -11.15 -15.45
N LEU A 55 9.67 -10.43 -15.18
CA LEU A 55 9.67 -8.97 -15.00
C LEU A 55 9.21 -8.53 -13.62
N GLY A 56 8.47 -9.38 -12.91
CA GLY A 56 8.01 -9.07 -11.56
C GLY A 56 6.82 -9.90 -11.13
N THR A 57 6.47 -9.77 -9.86
CA THR A 57 5.23 -10.29 -9.27
C THR A 57 4.46 -9.13 -8.65
N GLY A 58 3.14 -9.13 -8.79
CA GLY A 58 2.29 -8.07 -8.26
C GLY A 58 0.87 -8.52 -7.99
N PHE A 59 0.05 -7.60 -7.49
CA PHE A 59 -1.37 -7.81 -7.29
C PHE A 59 -2.16 -7.60 -8.57
N LEU A 60 -3.03 -8.56 -8.87
CA LEU A 60 -3.99 -8.51 -9.97
C LEU A 60 -5.22 -7.66 -9.57
N SER A 61 -5.68 -6.79 -10.46
CA SER A 61 -6.98 -6.13 -10.36
C SER A 61 -7.81 -6.40 -11.61
N LEU A 62 -8.95 -7.08 -11.44
CA LEU A 62 -9.83 -7.44 -12.55
C LEU A 62 -10.73 -6.28 -12.99
N ASN A 63 -10.96 -5.30 -12.14
CA ASN A 63 -11.87 -4.18 -12.40
C ASN A 63 -11.15 -2.91 -12.88
N SER A 64 -9.85 -2.81 -12.64
CA SER A 64 -9.05 -1.62 -12.94
C SER A 64 -8.40 -1.67 -14.33
N LYS A 65 -8.21 -0.50 -14.94
CA LYS A 65 -7.33 -0.38 -16.12
C LYS A 65 -5.87 -0.70 -15.78
N ILE A 66 -5.43 -0.45 -14.52
CA ILE A 66 -4.15 -0.92 -14.01
C ILE A 66 -4.34 -2.37 -13.60
N ARG A 67 -4.07 -3.29 -14.53
CA ARG A 67 -4.34 -4.71 -14.35
C ARG A 67 -3.44 -5.36 -13.31
N ILE A 68 -2.16 -5.00 -13.28
CA ILE A 68 -1.21 -5.54 -12.31
C ILE A 68 -0.39 -4.40 -11.71
N ARG A 69 -0.27 -4.40 -10.39
CA ARG A 69 0.60 -3.50 -9.63
C ARG A 69 1.77 -4.30 -9.08
N ILE A 70 2.96 -4.06 -9.62
CA ILE A 70 4.16 -4.82 -9.27
C ILE A 70 4.58 -4.53 -7.82
N LEU A 71 4.79 -5.61 -7.08
CA LEU A 71 5.36 -5.58 -5.74
C LEU A 71 6.88 -5.72 -5.76
N SER A 72 7.41 -6.65 -6.56
CA SER A 72 8.84 -6.92 -6.63
C SER A 72 9.23 -7.50 -7.98
N ASP A 73 10.39 -7.14 -8.47
CA ASP A 73 11.08 -7.71 -9.63
C ASP A 73 12.04 -8.85 -9.27
N ASN A 74 12.20 -9.13 -7.98
CA ASN A 74 13.02 -10.25 -7.50
C ASN A 74 12.27 -11.59 -7.63
N ALA A 75 12.71 -12.44 -8.54
CA ALA A 75 12.10 -13.76 -8.77
C ALA A 75 12.19 -14.72 -7.57
N ASN A 76 13.06 -14.46 -6.61
CA ASN A 76 13.23 -15.29 -5.40
C ASN A 76 12.47 -14.74 -4.19
N GLU A 77 11.71 -13.67 -4.35
CA GLU A 77 10.97 -13.07 -3.25
C GLU A 77 9.80 -13.96 -2.81
N ASN A 78 9.61 -14.02 -1.49
CA ASN A 78 8.48 -14.65 -0.85
C ASN A 78 7.59 -13.58 -0.22
N PHE A 79 6.36 -13.45 -0.69
CA PHE A 79 5.40 -12.42 -0.26
C PHE A 79 4.69 -12.81 1.05
N SER A 80 5.48 -13.17 2.05
CA SER A 80 5.06 -13.47 3.43
C SER A 80 4.94 -12.19 4.27
N GLU A 81 4.46 -12.32 5.52
CA GLU A 81 4.47 -11.20 6.48
C GLU A 81 5.85 -10.53 6.61
N ASN A 82 6.93 -11.31 6.59
CA ASN A 82 8.30 -10.79 6.68
C ASN A 82 8.67 -9.87 5.51
N PHE A 83 8.13 -10.12 4.31
CA PHE A 83 8.31 -9.23 3.17
C PHE A 83 7.69 -7.86 3.44
N PHE A 84 6.44 -7.83 3.89
CA PHE A 84 5.73 -6.58 4.17
C PHE A 84 6.31 -5.88 5.40
N ARG A 85 6.68 -6.62 6.45
CA ARG A 85 7.35 -6.08 7.65
C ARG A 85 8.64 -5.36 7.28
N ARG A 86 9.47 -5.94 6.43
CA ARG A 86 10.71 -5.32 5.96
C ARG A 86 10.44 -4.01 5.20
N ARG A 87 9.41 -3.96 4.35
CA ARG A 87 9.03 -2.75 3.62
C ARG A 87 8.51 -1.65 4.54
N ILE A 88 7.68 -2.02 5.49
CA ILE A 88 7.21 -1.11 6.54
C ILE A 88 8.41 -0.55 7.31
N ARG A 89 9.34 -1.42 7.71
CA ARG A 89 10.55 -0.99 8.43
C ARG A 89 11.37 0.02 7.61
N TYR A 90 11.60 -0.26 6.34
CA TYR A 90 12.31 0.66 5.45
C TYR A 90 11.60 2.01 5.31
N ALA A 91 10.27 2.02 5.18
CA ALA A 91 9.49 3.26 5.11
C ALA A 91 9.63 4.08 6.41
N ILE A 92 9.52 3.44 7.58
CA ILE A 92 9.69 4.10 8.88
C ILE A 92 11.10 4.68 9.02
N ASP A 93 12.15 3.88 8.75
CA ASP A 93 13.53 4.31 8.91
C ASP A 93 13.88 5.46 7.97
N TYR A 94 13.40 5.38 6.72
CA TYR A 94 13.56 6.47 5.76
C TYR A 94 12.92 7.78 6.27
N ARG A 95 11.66 7.71 6.74
CA ARG A 95 10.96 8.92 7.27
C ARG A 95 11.63 9.47 8.50
N LYS A 96 12.09 8.64 9.43
CA LYS A 96 12.86 9.09 10.58
C LYS A 96 14.12 9.83 10.17
N THR A 97 14.82 9.35 9.13
CA THR A 97 16.04 9.96 8.63
C THR A 97 15.77 11.31 7.96
N VAL A 98 14.74 11.40 7.11
CA VAL A 98 14.50 12.61 6.30
C VAL A 98 13.64 13.65 6.99
N MET A 99 12.76 13.25 7.91
CA MET A 99 11.83 14.17 8.61
C MET A 99 12.42 14.68 9.93
N GLY A 100 13.33 13.93 10.56
CA GLY A 100 13.91 14.34 11.84
C GLY A 100 12.84 14.67 12.88
N ASP A 101 12.82 15.90 13.37
CA ASP A 101 11.87 16.37 14.39
C ASP A 101 10.40 16.40 13.89
N ASP A 102 10.20 16.51 12.56
CA ASP A 102 8.85 16.51 11.95
C ASP A 102 8.29 15.09 11.73
N PHE A 103 8.97 14.03 12.19
CA PHE A 103 8.47 12.66 12.10
C PHE A 103 7.08 12.47 12.75
N SER A 104 6.68 13.37 13.63
CA SER A 104 5.36 13.35 14.27
C SER A 104 4.22 13.66 13.30
N ALA A 105 4.48 14.37 12.18
CA ALA A 105 3.51 14.77 11.18
C ALA A 105 4.09 14.55 9.78
N CYS A 106 3.93 13.33 9.24
CA CYS A 106 4.51 12.99 7.94
C CYS A 106 3.71 11.93 7.20
N ARG A 107 3.89 11.86 5.88
CA ARG A 107 3.46 10.71 5.08
C ARG A 107 4.38 9.54 5.37
N LEU A 108 3.88 8.58 6.15
CA LEU A 108 4.66 7.44 6.62
C LEU A 108 4.85 6.37 5.53
N ILE A 109 3.78 6.07 4.77
CA ILE A 109 3.81 5.16 3.61
C ILE A 109 3.24 5.88 2.39
N PHE A 110 3.96 5.81 1.28
CA PHE A 110 3.58 6.46 0.02
C PHE A 110 3.53 5.48 -1.15
N GLY A 111 2.58 4.58 -1.11
CA GLY A 111 2.20 3.72 -2.24
C GLY A 111 3.38 3.01 -2.90
N GLU A 112 3.45 3.16 -4.19
CA GLU A 112 4.46 2.55 -5.05
C GLU A 112 5.89 2.97 -4.70
N ALA A 113 6.09 4.18 -4.19
CA ALA A 113 7.41 4.66 -3.80
C ALA A 113 8.02 3.84 -2.65
N ASP A 114 7.18 3.31 -1.76
CA ASP A 114 7.59 2.44 -0.65
C ASP A 114 7.33 0.95 -0.97
N GLY A 115 6.96 0.63 -2.22
CA GLY A 115 6.65 -0.73 -2.66
C GLY A 115 5.39 -1.32 -2.05
N MET A 116 4.44 -0.45 -1.67
CA MET A 116 3.14 -0.80 -1.08
C MET A 116 2.02 -0.24 -1.98
N PRO A 117 1.85 -0.78 -3.21
CA PRO A 117 1.08 -0.14 -4.26
C PRO A 117 -0.38 0.10 -3.88
N GLY A 118 -0.79 1.35 -3.98
CA GLY A 118 -2.14 1.79 -3.66
C GLY A 118 -2.41 1.96 -2.16
N LEU A 119 -1.39 1.96 -1.29
CA LEU A 119 -1.52 2.25 0.13
C LEU A 119 -0.84 3.57 0.48
N THR A 120 -1.59 4.49 1.06
CA THR A 120 -1.03 5.70 1.67
C THR A 120 -1.36 5.71 3.15
N ILE A 121 -0.37 6.02 3.99
CA ILE A 121 -0.57 6.22 5.42
C ILE A 121 0.13 7.50 5.84
N ASP A 122 -0.64 8.42 6.37
CA ASP A 122 -0.17 9.66 6.97
C ASP A 122 -0.20 9.53 8.49
N LYS A 123 0.85 10.02 9.16
CA LYS A 123 0.98 10.04 10.62
C LYS A 123 0.73 11.45 11.12
N TYR A 124 -0.11 11.57 12.13
CA TYR A 124 -0.42 12.81 12.86
C TYR A 124 -0.37 12.53 14.36
N GLY A 125 0.75 12.83 14.97
CA GLY A 125 1.00 12.47 16.37
C GLY A 125 0.93 10.95 16.57
N ASP A 126 -0.02 10.50 17.36
CA ASP A 126 -0.30 9.09 17.62
C ASP A 126 -1.48 8.51 16.80
N ILE A 127 -2.01 9.29 15.85
CA ILE A 127 -3.06 8.87 14.91
C ILE A 127 -2.46 8.59 13.54
N LEU A 128 -2.87 7.47 12.95
CA LEU A 128 -2.58 7.15 11.56
C LEU A 128 -3.83 7.37 10.71
N VAL A 129 -3.66 7.96 9.53
CA VAL A 129 -4.72 8.12 8.54
C VAL A 129 -4.37 7.30 7.31
N SER A 130 -5.15 6.28 7.02
CA SER A 130 -4.90 5.37 5.90
C SER A 130 -5.83 5.60 4.74
N GLN A 131 -5.32 5.34 3.54
CA GLN A 131 -6.08 5.30 2.30
C GLN A 131 -5.63 4.09 1.49
N VAL A 132 -6.55 3.15 1.25
CA VAL A 132 -6.28 1.90 0.52
C VAL A 132 -6.99 1.96 -0.82
N LEU A 133 -6.23 2.01 -1.92
CA LEU A 133 -6.73 2.32 -3.26
C LEU A 133 -6.59 1.16 -4.25
N SER A 134 -6.05 0.02 -3.84
CA SER A 134 -5.93 -1.17 -4.69
C SER A 134 -6.54 -2.39 -4.03
N TYR A 135 -7.17 -3.24 -4.83
CA TYR A 135 -7.90 -4.42 -4.32
C TYR A 135 -6.97 -5.39 -3.57
N GLY A 136 -5.80 -5.70 -4.13
CA GLY A 136 -4.86 -6.61 -3.49
C GLY A 136 -4.33 -6.09 -2.14
N MET A 137 -4.12 -4.77 -2.01
CA MET A 137 -3.72 -4.18 -0.74
C MET A 137 -4.88 -4.17 0.26
N ASP A 138 -6.13 -3.96 -0.20
CA ASP A 138 -7.32 -4.02 0.66
C ASP A 138 -7.50 -5.41 1.29
N MET A 139 -7.21 -6.48 0.53
CA MET A 139 -7.29 -7.86 1.03
C MET A 139 -6.31 -8.16 2.18
N ILE A 140 -5.18 -7.48 2.23
CA ILE A 140 -4.13 -7.72 3.23
C ILE A 140 -3.98 -6.58 4.23
N LYS A 141 -4.84 -5.57 4.19
CA LYS A 141 -4.71 -4.35 5.01
C LYS A 141 -4.63 -4.63 6.50
N ASP A 142 -5.40 -5.61 6.99
CA ASP A 142 -5.42 -5.96 8.43
C ASP A 142 -4.05 -6.45 8.90
N MET A 143 -3.39 -7.29 8.11
CA MET A 143 -2.02 -7.70 8.35
C MET A 143 -1.06 -6.50 8.31
N ILE A 144 -1.20 -5.62 7.30
CA ILE A 144 -0.34 -4.45 7.15
C ILE A 144 -0.48 -3.49 8.33
N PHE A 145 -1.71 -3.21 8.78
CA PHE A 145 -1.96 -2.31 9.90
C PHE A 145 -1.38 -2.88 11.20
N ARG A 146 -1.57 -4.18 11.46
CA ARG A 146 -0.96 -4.85 12.60
C ARG A 146 0.57 -4.75 12.57
N LEU A 147 1.20 -5.11 11.44
CA LEU A 147 2.65 -5.02 11.27
C LEU A 147 3.17 -3.59 11.47
N LEU A 148 2.45 -2.60 10.96
CA LEU A 148 2.84 -1.19 11.08
C LEU A 148 2.81 -0.73 12.54
N VAL A 149 1.75 -1.06 13.28
CA VAL A 149 1.65 -0.73 14.71
C VAL A 149 2.78 -1.40 15.48
N GLU A 150 2.99 -2.71 15.28
CA GLU A 150 4.10 -3.45 15.91
C GLU A 150 5.48 -2.81 15.64
N GLU A 151 5.74 -2.37 14.40
CA GLU A 151 7.04 -1.76 14.06
C GLU A 151 7.20 -0.34 14.65
N LEU A 152 6.12 0.44 14.74
CA LEU A 152 6.14 1.76 15.38
C LEU A 152 6.33 1.63 16.90
N GLU A 153 5.66 0.69 17.55
CA GLU A 153 5.77 0.44 18.98
C GLU A 153 7.18 -0.01 19.39
N LYS A 154 7.88 -0.79 18.57
CA LYS A 154 9.31 -1.13 18.81
C LYS A 154 10.20 0.09 18.92
N ASP A 155 9.83 1.17 18.25
CA ASP A 155 10.54 2.44 18.27
C ASP A 155 10.01 3.40 19.37
N GLY A 156 9.11 2.93 20.25
CA GLY A 156 8.48 3.73 21.29
C GLY A 156 7.40 4.69 20.79
N VAL A 157 6.97 4.54 19.54
CA VAL A 157 5.91 5.37 18.95
C VAL A 157 4.56 4.74 19.24
N LYS A 158 3.77 5.41 20.09
CA LYS A 158 2.41 4.98 20.40
C LYS A 158 1.48 5.22 19.21
N VAL A 159 0.57 4.27 18.95
CA VAL A 159 -0.53 4.41 18.00
C VAL A 159 -1.86 4.32 18.75
N SER A 160 -2.60 5.42 18.79
CA SER A 160 -3.90 5.50 19.47
C SER A 160 -5.09 5.20 18.55
N GLY A 161 -4.89 5.13 17.25
CA GLY A 161 -5.93 4.76 16.29
C GLY A 161 -5.51 4.89 14.85
N ILE A 162 -6.24 4.18 13.98
CA ILE A 162 -6.11 4.27 12.53
C ILE A 162 -7.45 4.74 11.97
N MET A 163 -7.46 5.89 11.30
CA MET A 163 -8.62 6.43 10.58
C MET A 163 -8.52 6.02 9.12
N GLU A 164 -9.49 5.28 8.61
CA GLU A 164 -9.58 4.95 7.18
C GLU A 164 -10.32 6.06 6.41
N ARG A 165 -9.66 6.63 5.41
CA ARG A 165 -10.19 7.63 4.50
C ARG A 165 -10.38 7.02 3.10
N ASN A 166 -11.17 5.98 3.06
CA ASN A 166 -11.49 5.21 1.86
C ASN A 166 -12.72 5.77 1.10
N ASP A 167 -13.11 7.02 1.37
CA ASP A 167 -14.24 7.75 0.79
C ASP A 167 -13.96 8.37 -0.60
N VAL A 168 -12.95 7.89 -1.30
CA VAL A 168 -12.49 8.43 -2.59
C VAL A 168 -13.04 7.64 -3.79
N ALA A 169 -13.37 8.35 -4.86
CA ALA A 169 -14.03 7.79 -6.04
C ALA A 169 -13.20 6.70 -6.77
N ILE A 170 -11.88 6.76 -6.69
CA ILE A 170 -10.97 5.81 -7.34
C ILE A 170 -11.20 4.37 -6.88
N ARG A 171 -11.67 4.16 -5.63
CA ARG A 171 -11.97 2.82 -5.10
C ARG A 171 -13.04 2.08 -5.91
N LYS A 172 -14.02 2.79 -6.46
CA LYS A 172 -15.06 2.19 -7.32
C LYS A 172 -14.47 1.58 -8.59
N LEU A 173 -13.39 2.16 -9.13
CA LEU A 173 -12.69 1.63 -10.30
C LEU A 173 -11.95 0.32 -10.01
N GLU A 174 -11.62 0.08 -8.75
CA GLU A 174 -11.03 -1.16 -8.28
C GLU A 174 -12.09 -2.19 -7.82
N GLY A 175 -13.37 -1.82 -7.84
CA GLY A 175 -14.47 -2.66 -7.32
C GLY A 175 -14.56 -2.68 -5.80
N LEU A 176 -14.04 -1.64 -5.13
CA LEU A 176 -14.03 -1.49 -3.67
C LEU A 176 -15.11 -0.50 -3.21
N GLU A 177 -15.68 -0.75 -2.05
CA GLU A 177 -16.62 0.16 -1.40
C GLU A 177 -15.94 1.42 -0.90
N GLN A 178 -16.70 2.53 -0.91
CA GLN A 178 -16.28 3.80 -0.34
C GLN A 178 -16.79 3.91 1.09
N TYR A 179 -15.89 4.22 2.01
CA TYR A 179 -16.25 4.47 3.41
C TYR A 179 -15.18 5.33 4.09
N LYS A 180 -15.53 5.90 5.24
CA LYS A 180 -14.60 6.51 6.18
C LYS A 180 -14.99 6.11 7.60
N GLY A 181 -14.01 5.97 8.47
CA GLY A 181 -14.25 5.64 9.87
C GLY A 181 -13.00 5.12 10.55
N TRP A 182 -13.11 4.95 11.85
CA TRP A 182 -12.05 4.34 12.63
C TRP A 182 -11.94 2.85 12.33
N TYR A 183 -10.73 2.39 12.02
CA TYR A 183 -10.41 0.98 11.94
C TYR A 183 -10.46 0.37 13.34
N ARG A 184 -11.15 -0.77 13.49
CA ARG A 184 -11.33 -1.47 14.75
C ARG A 184 -10.61 -2.81 14.71
N ALA A 185 -9.72 -3.03 15.68
CA ALA A 185 -9.01 -4.29 15.85
C ALA A 185 -8.59 -4.45 17.31
N GLU A 186 -8.44 -5.70 17.77
CA GLU A 186 -8.06 -6.03 19.14
C GLU A 186 -6.69 -5.46 19.56
N PHE A 187 -5.78 -5.25 18.60
CA PHE A 187 -4.46 -4.69 18.86
C PHE A 187 -4.44 -3.15 18.94
N LEU A 188 -5.58 -2.49 18.77
CA LEU A 188 -5.71 -1.03 18.91
C LEU A 188 -6.56 -0.69 20.12
N PRO A 189 -6.27 0.42 20.82
CA PRO A 189 -7.13 0.96 21.86
C PRO A 189 -8.45 1.48 21.26
N GLU A 190 -9.39 1.86 22.14
CA GLU A 190 -10.56 2.62 21.68
C GLU A 190 -10.10 3.92 21.02
N PRO A 191 -10.63 4.26 19.82
CA PRO A 191 -10.19 5.42 19.11
C PRO A 191 -10.39 6.72 19.88
N PRO A 192 -9.45 7.67 19.77
CA PRO A 192 -9.56 8.97 20.40
C PRO A 192 -10.64 9.84 19.71
N SER A 193 -10.76 11.09 20.17
CA SER A 193 -11.53 12.10 19.45
C SER A 193 -10.96 12.34 18.05
N ASN A 194 -11.78 12.89 17.14
CA ASN A 194 -11.37 13.22 15.77
C ASN A 194 -10.42 14.45 15.67
N ILE A 195 -9.90 14.91 16.78
CA ILE A 195 -9.02 16.08 16.88
C ILE A 195 -7.68 15.62 17.46
N THR A 196 -6.60 15.96 16.79
CA THR A 196 -5.23 15.75 17.29
C THR A 196 -4.42 17.02 17.11
N GLU A 197 -3.51 17.26 18.04
CA GLU A 197 -2.53 18.33 17.95
C GLU A 197 -1.24 17.80 17.34
N ILE A 198 -0.69 18.53 16.38
CA ILE A 198 0.56 18.20 15.73
C ILE A 198 1.51 19.40 15.79
N THR A 199 2.80 19.13 15.75
CA THR A 199 3.83 20.15 15.59
C THR A 199 4.46 20.00 14.22
N GLU A 200 4.46 21.06 13.42
CA GLU A 200 5.10 21.13 12.12
C GLU A 200 5.92 22.41 12.02
N ASN A 201 7.19 22.31 11.66
CA ASN A 201 8.12 23.44 11.59
C ASN A 201 8.14 24.32 12.88
N GLY A 202 8.00 23.69 14.05
CA GLY A 202 7.96 24.36 15.34
C GLY A 202 6.64 25.08 15.67
N LEU A 203 5.62 24.93 14.85
CA LEU A 203 4.28 25.47 15.09
C LEU A 203 3.35 24.36 15.57
N SER A 204 2.61 24.60 16.65
CA SER A 204 1.53 23.71 17.10
C SER A 204 0.28 23.95 16.23
N LEU A 205 -0.24 22.89 15.62
CA LEU A 205 -1.40 22.89 14.75
C LEU A 205 -2.45 21.92 15.31
N ILE A 206 -3.73 22.27 15.18
CA ILE A 206 -4.84 21.37 15.48
C ILE A 206 -5.34 20.75 14.19
N HIS A 207 -5.19 19.44 14.05
CA HIS A 207 -5.72 18.69 12.92
C HIS A 207 -7.10 18.15 13.26
N ILE A 208 -8.10 18.44 12.40
CA ILE A 208 -9.45 17.89 12.50
C ILE A 208 -9.60 16.85 11.39
N SER A 209 -9.77 15.59 11.77
CA SER A 209 -9.89 14.47 10.83
C SER A 209 -11.22 14.45 10.03
N GLU A 210 -12.16 15.32 10.38
CA GLU A 210 -13.34 15.60 9.57
C GLU A 210 -13.19 16.93 8.81
N PRO A 211 -13.36 16.96 7.47
CA PRO A 211 -13.45 18.24 6.78
C PRO A 211 -14.76 18.91 7.18
N THR A 212 -14.67 19.93 8.03
CA THR A 212 -15.73 20.93 8.13
C THR A 212 -15.78 21.64 6.77
N ARG A 213 -16.73 21.27 5.91
CA ARG A 213 -17.15 22.15 4.82
C ARG A 213 -17.71 23.40 5.49
N LEU A 214 -16.93 24.46 5.50
CA LEU A 214 -17.48 25.80 5.65
C LEU A 214 -18.46 25.99 4.48
N ARG A 215 -19.72 26.09 4.81
CA ARG A 215 -20.78 26.49 3.89
C ARG A 215 -20.66 27.97 3.59
#